data_9bee2b6acc4784befa1875346bf87d17
#
_entry.id   9bee2b6acc4784befa1875346bf87d17
#
_cell.length_a   1.000
_cell.length_b   1.000
_cell.length_c   1.000
_cell.angle_alpha   90.00
_cell.angle_beta   90.00
_cell.angle_gamma   90.00
#
_symmetry.space_group_name_H-M   'P 1'
#
loop_
_entity.id
_entity.type
_entity.pdbx_description
1 polymer ?
#
loop_
_entity_poly.entity_id
_entity_poly.type
_entity_poly.pdbx_seq_one_letter_code
_entity_poly.pdbx_strand_id
1 'polypeptide(L)'
;MLANLNVKDMKVYAEADSIVAELSALGFGPGTTLDFNEVCKIDQLHYHGAASVQLAIDALAIKKNASVLEIGAGWGGPSRFIAGKTEAKVTALELQSDFNSVGESITERCGLNSF
;
A
#
# COMPACT_ATOMS: atom_id res chain seq x y z
N MET A 1 8.15 -16.85 29.87
CA MET A 1 8.89 -17.54 28.79
C MET A 1 8.28 -17.14 27.46
N LEU A 2 8.97 -16.38 26.65
CA LEU A 2 8.52 -15.94 25.30
C LEU A 2 8.83 -17.03 24.25
N ALA A 3 8.69 -18.30 24.62
CA ALA A 3 8.96 -19.42 23.74
C ALA A 3 7.93 -19.42 22.61
N ASN A 4 8.40 -19.28 21.39
CA ASN A 4 7.65 -19.44 20.14
C ASN A 4 6.65 -18.35 19.76
N LEU A 5 6.90 -17.09 20.10
CA LEU A 5 6.21 -16.00 19.40
C LEU A 5 6.73 -15.95 17.96
N ASN A 6 5.94 -16.52 17.05
CA ASN A 6 6.18 -16.33 15.63
C ASN A 6 5.74 -14.91 15.28
N VAL A 7 6.69 -14.05 14.97
CA VAL A 7 6.41 -12.64 14.61
C VAL A 7 5.41 -12.54 13.46
N LYS A 8 5.36 -13.53 12.58
CA LYS A 8 4.40 -13.59 11.46
C LYS A 8 2.95 -13.76 11.92
N ASP A 9 2.74 -14.29 13.12
CA ASP A 9 1.39 -14.50 13.69
C ASP A 9 0.97 -13.31 14.58
N MET A 10 1.86 -12.37 14.83
CA MET A 10 1.57 -11.15 15.57
C MET A 10 0.81 -10.19 14.67
N LYS A 11 -0.48 -10.02 14.95
CA LYS A 11 -1.30 -9.03 14.25
C LYS A 11 -1.25 -7.70 14.99
N VAL A 12 -0.56 -6.72 14.41
CA VAL A 12 -0.60 -5.33 14.88
C VAL A 12 -1.89 -4.66 14.42
N TYR A 13 -2.35 -5.01 13.22
CA TYR A 13 -3.61 -4.56 12.65
C TYR A 13 -4.51 -5.77 12.38
N ALA A 14 -5.77 -5.71 12.81
CA ALA A 14 -6.67 -6.86 12.80
C ALA A 14 -7.61 -6.92 11.58
N GLU A 15 -7.79 -5.81 10.86
CA GLU A 15 -8.85 -5.67 9.87
C GLU A 15 -8.31 -5.36 8.47
N ALA A 16 -7.58 -6.32 7.88
CA ALA A 16 -7.05 -6.17 6.52
C ALA A 16 -8.14 -5.90 5.47
N ASP A 17 -9.34 -6.46 5.68
CA ASP A 17 -10.47 -6.31 4.74
C ASP A 17 -11.27 -5.01 4.89
N SER A 18 -10.97 -4.18 5.89
CA SER A 18 -11.72 -2.93 6.13
C SER A 18 -11.70 -1.99 4.92
N ILE A 19 -10.57 -1.92 4.22
CA ILE A 19 -10.45 -1.10 3.01
C ILE A 19 -11.36 -1.59 1.87
N VAL A 20 -11.64 -2.89 1.80
CA VAL A 20 -12.54 -3.46 0.78
C VAL A 20 -13.96 -2.92 0.97
N ALA A 21 -14.41 -2.81 2.23
CA ALA A 21 -15.70 -2.23 2.56
C ALA A 21 -15.74 -0.73 2.22
N GLU A 22 -14.67 0.01 2.50
CA GLU A 22 -14.58 1.44 2.12
C GLU A 22 -14.60 1.64 0.62
N LEU A 23 -13.86 0.84 -0.15
CA LEU A 23 -13.89 0.87 -1.62
C LEU A 23 -15.29 0.59 -2.15
N SER A 24 -15.99 -0.40 -1.58
CA SER A 24 -17.36 -0.71 -1.97
C SER A 24 -18.32 0.45 -1.68
N ALA A 25 -18.16 1.11 -0.55
CA ALA A 25 -18.96 2.29 -0.19
C ALA A 25 -18.73 3.48 -1.14
N LEU A 26 -17.53 3.57 -1.73
CA LEU A 26 -17.19 4.56 -2.76
C LEU A 26 -17.63 4.16 -4.18
N GLY A 27 -18.29 3.01 -4.33
CA GLY A 27 -18.79 2.52 -5.63
C GLY A 27 -17.80 1.61 -6.38
N PHE A 28 -16.67 1.27 -5.79
CA PHE A 28 -15.69 0.36 -6.37
C PHE A 28 -15.93 -1.07 -5.89
N GLY A 29 -16.86 -1.76 -6.54
CA GLY A 29 -17.17 -3.16 -6.24
C GLY A 29 -15.99 -4.12 -6.52
N PRO A 30 -16.14 -5.41 -6.13
CA PRO A 30 -15.10 -6.43 -6.37
C PRO A 30 -14.70 -6.51 -7.84
N GLY A 31 -13.38 -6.58 -8.10
CA GLY A 31 -12.83 -6.75 -9.45
C GLY A 31 -12.90 -5.53 -10.36
N THR A 32 -13.45 -4.40 -9.91
CA THR A 32 -13.47 -3.17 -10.72
C THR A 32 -12.08 -2.53 -10.77
N THR A 33 -11.79 -1.84 -11.87
CA THR A 33 -10.60 -0.98 -12.00
C THR A 33 -10.66 0.13 -10.97
N LEU A 34 -9.51 0.44 -10.36
CA LEU A 34 -9.38 1.48 -9.36
C LEU A 34 -8.52 2.63 -9.89
N ASP A 35 -8.92 3.86 -9.56
CA ASP A 35 -8.07 5.03 -9.72
C ASP A 35 -7.21 5.19 -8.45
N PHE A 36 -5.88 5.12 -8.59
CA PHE A 36 -4.98 5.23 -7.44
C PHE A 36 -5.09 6.59 -6.74
N ASN A 37 -5.49 7.66 -7.44
CA ASN A 37 -5.71 8.98 -6.84
C ASN A 37 -6.91 8.97 -5.88
N GLU A 38 -7.91 8.13 -6.12
CA GLU A 38 -9.03 7.93 -5.20
C GLU A 38 -8.63 6.98 -4.06
N VAL A 39 -7.94 5.89 -4.39
CA VAL A 39 -7.48 4.91 -3.40
C VAL A 39 -6.53 5.54 -2.39
N CYS A 40 -5.61 6.42 -2.82
CA CYS A 40 -4.64 7.04 -1.93
C CYS A 40 -5.25 7.97 -0.87
N LYS A 41 -6.53 8.28 -0.97
CA LYS A 41 -7.26 9.02 0.06
C LYS A 41 -7.63 8.17 1.27
N ILE A 42 -7.67 6.84 1.11
CA ILE A 42 -8.13 5.90 2.14
C ILE A 42 -7.11 4.82 2.53
N ASP A 43 -6.06 4.62 1.75
CA ASP A 43 -5.09 3.52 1.95
C ASP A 43 -3.82 3.92 2.69
N GLN A 44 -3.73 5.16 3.17
CA GLN A 44 -2.57 5.67 3.89
C GLN A 44 -2.76 5.45 5.39
N LEU A 45 -2.12 4.42 5.95
CA LEU A 45 -2.22 4.04 7.37
C LEU A 45 -1.32 4.85 8.31
N HIS A 46 -0.70 5.89 7.82
CA HIS A 46 0.22 6.75 8.55
C HIS A 46 -0.32 8.19 8.67
N TYR A 47 0.34 9.01 9.50
CA TYR A 47 -0.04 10.41 9.68
C TYR A 47 0.19 11.25 8.41
N HIS A 48 -0.65 12.25 8.21
CA HIS A 48 -0.60 13.23 7.11
C HIS A 48 -0.88 12.66 5.71
N GLY A 49 -1.37 11.42 5.60
CA GLY A 49 -1.79 10.85 4.33
C GLY A 49 -0.73 10.91 3.23
N ALA A 50 -1.17 11.02 2.00
CA ALA A 50 -0.29 11.08 0.84
C ALA A 50 0.69 12.28 0.83
N ALA A 51 0.39 13.34 1.56
CA ALA A 51 1.28 14.52 1.65
C ALA A 51 2.64 14.17 2.26
N SER A 52 2.69 13.29 3.28
CA SER A 52 3.96 12.87 3.86
C SER A 52 4.78 12.00 2.90
N VAL A 53 4.12 11.20 2.07
CA VAL A 53 4.80 10.40 1.04
C VAL A 53 5.35 11.33 -0.05
N GLN A 54 4.61 12.37 -0.43
CA GLN A 54 5.10 13.37 -1.39
C GLN A 54 6.35 14.08 -0.87
N LEU A 55 6.39 14.44 0.41
CA LEU A 55 7.60 15.00 1.03
C LEU A 55 8.80 14.05 0.93
N ALA A 56 8.59 12.75 1.11
CA ALA A 56 9.64 11.75 0.96
C ALA A 56 10.11 11.65 -0.51
N ILE A 57 9.19 11.65 -1.46
CA ILE A 57 9.52 11.67 -2.90
C ILE A 57 10.42 12.86 -3.23
N ASP A 58 10.05 14.03 -2.75
CA ASP A 58 10.79 15.28 -3.03
C ASP A 58 12.15 15.27 -2.34
N ALA A 59 12.21 14.91 -1.06
CA ALA A 59 13.45 14.88 -0.28
C ALA A 59 14.48 13.88 -0.81
N LEU A 60 14.02 12.73 -1.28
CA LEU A 60 14.87 11.67 -1.85
C LEU A 60 15.07 11.81 -3.36
N ALA A 61 14.44 12.79 -3.98
CA ALA A 61 14.44 13.00 -5.43
C ALA A 61 14.11 11.74 -6.23
N ILE A 62 13.06 11.01 -5.78
CA ILE A 62 12.64 9.77 -6.43
C ILE A 62 12.12 10.08 -7.84
N LYS A 63 12.72 9.43 -8.83
CA LYS A 63 12.43 9.63 -10.25
C LYS A 63 12.03 8.35 -10.92
N LYS A 64 11.53 8.45 -12.13
CA LYS A 64 11.26 7.32 -13.02
C LYS A 64 12.46 6.35 -13.04
N ASN A 65 12.16 5.06 -12.94
CA ASN A 65 13.13 3.97 -12.89
C ASN A 65 14.02 3.92 -11.63
N ALA A 66 13.83 4.79 -10.64
CA ALA A 66 14.44 4.59 -9.33
C ALA A 66 13.99 3.26 -8.71
N SER A 67 14.83 2.66 -7.88
CA SER A 67 14.45 1.48 -7.09
C SER A 67 14.18 1.90 -5.66
N VAL A 68 12.99 1.60 -5.17
CA VAL A 68 12.54 1.97 -3.83
C VAL A 68 12.15 0.70 -3.07
N LEU A 69 12.55 0.60 -1.81
CA LEU A 69 12.12 -0.45 -0.89
C LEU A 69 11.30 0.18 0.23
N GLU A 70 10.05 -0.23 0.37
CA GLU A 70 9.21 0.09 1.52
C GLU A 70 9.15 -1.11 2.47
N ILE A 71 9.46 -0.90 3.74
CA ILE A 71 9.39 -1.92 4.79
C ILE A 71 8.19 -1.63 5.68
N GLY A 72 7.33 -2.64 5.88
CA GLY A 72 6.07 -2.46 6.61
C GLY A 72 5.00 -1.78 5.78
N ALA A 73 4.78 -2.27 4.59
CA ALA A 73 3.96 -1.61 3.58
C ALA A 73 2.45 -1.61 3.88
N GLY A 74 1.97 -2.43 4.80
CA GLY A 74 0.54 -2.55 5.07
C GLY A 74 -0.23 -2.95 3.81
N TRP A 75 -1.22 -2.15 3.42
CA TRP A 75 -1.94 -2.34 2.15
C TRP A 75 -1.15 -1.86 0.92
N GLY A 76 0.06 -1.33 1.10
CA GLY A 76 0.88 -0.81 0.01
C GLY A 76 0.49 0.60 -0.46
N GLY A 77 -0.18 1.38 0.38
CA GLY A 77 -0.61 2.73 0.05
C GLY A 77 0.53 3.65 -0.38
N PRO A 78 1.58 3.83 0.44
CA PRO A 78 2.74 4.63 0.05
C PRO A 78 3.44 4.10 -1.21
N SER A 79 3.60 2.78 -1.32
CA SER A 79 4.21 2.16 -2.51
C SER A 79 3.44 2.50 -3.79
N ARG A 80 2.11 2.36 -3.77
CA ARG A 80 1.26 2.73 -4.92
C ARG A 80 1.36 4.22 -5.24
N PHE A 81 1.38 5.07 -4.22
CA PHE A 81 1.51 6.51 -4.43
C PHE A 81 2.85 6.85 -5.08
N ILE A 82 3.95 6.28 -4.59
CA ILE A 82 5.28 6.47 -5.19
C ILE A 82 5.30 6.00 -6.64
N ALA A 83 4.88 4.76 -6.89
CA ALA A 83 4.85 4.20 -8.24
C ALA A 83 3.98 5.02 -9.19
N GLY A 84 2.77 5.38 -8.77
CA GLY A 84 1.82 6.14 -9.58
C GLY A 84 2.28 7.57 -9.89
N LYS A 85 3.03 8.20 -8.98
CA LYS A 85 3.53 9.57 -9.16
C LYS A 85 4.84 9.65 -9.91
N THR A 86 5.72 8.65 -9.77
CA THR A 86 7.11 8.74 -10.23
C THR A 86 7.48 7.73 -11.30
N GLU A 87 6.68 6.68 -11.48
CA GLU A 87 7.02 5.50 -12.28
C GLU A 87 8.30 4.80 -11.78
N ALA A 88 8.64 4.96 -10.50
CA ALA A 88 9.72 4.23 -9.85
C ALA A 88 9.32 2.75 -9.65
N LYS A 89 10.33 1.89 -9.62
CA LYS A 89 10.16 0.48 -9.25
C LYS A 89 10.13 0.36 -7.74
N VAL A 90 8.98 -0.05 -7.18
CA VAL A 90 8.79 -0.13 -5.74
C VAL A 90 8.64 -1.58 -5.32
N THR A 91 9.46 -2.00 -4.36
CA THR A 91 9.30 -3.28 -3.66
C THR A 91 8.68 -3.02 -2.30
N ALA A 92 7.48 -3.51 -2.08
CA ALA A 92 6.77 -3.38 -0.82
C ALA A 92 6.91 -4.67 -0.01
N LEU A 93 7.41 -4.58 1.22
CA LEU A 93 7.51 -5.70 2.15
C LEU A 93 6.47 -5.55 3.25
N GLU A 94 5.61 -6.55 3.36
CA GLU A 94 4.62 -6.66 4.44
C GLU A 94 4.70 -8.04 5.09
N LEU A 95 4.76 -8.05 6.42
CA LEU A 95 4.87 -9.28 7.20
C LEU A 95 3.55 -10.04 7.28
N GLN A 96 2.43 -9.32 7.37
CA GLN A 96 1.10 -9.91 7.49
C GLN A 96 0.56 -10.30 6.11
N SER A 97 0.35 -11.60 5.90
CA SER A 97 -0.09 -12.15 4.61
C SER A 97 -1.46 -11.66 4.15
N ASP A 98 -2.38 -11.39 5.09
CA ASP A 98 -3.70 -10.85 4.78
C ASP A 98 -3.61 -9.42 4.24
N PHE A 99 -2.82 -8.54 4.86
CA PHE A 99 -2.55 -7.20 4.33
C PHE A 99 -1.86 -7.25 2.98
N ASN A 100 -0.89 -8.15 2.82
CA ASN A 100 -0.19 -8.32 1.55
C ASN A 100 -1.15 -8.72 0.43
N SER A 101 -2.00 -9.72 0.66
CA SER A 101 -2.96 -10.20 -0.35
C SER A 101 -3.96 -9.12 -0.76
N VAL A 102 -4.50 -8.35 0.19
CA VAL A 102 -5.39 -7.22 -0.11
C VAL A 102 -4.62 -6.13 -0.87
N GLY A 103 -3.41 -5.81 -0.44
CA GLY A 103 -2.55 -4.82 -1.10
C GLY A 103 -2.21 -5.18 -2.55
N GLU A 104 -1.85 -6.43 -2.81
CA GLU A 104 -1.61 -6.93 -4.16
C GLU A 104 -2.84 -6.78 -5.06
N SER A 105 -4.02 -7.18 -4.57
CA SER A 105 -5.27 -7.03 -5.31
C SER A 105 -5.57 -5.58 -5.67
N ILE A 106 -5.39 -4.65 -4.73
CA ILE A 106 -5.60 -3.23 -4.98
C ILE A 106 -4.59 -2.71 -6.01
N THR A 107 -3.32 -3.10 -5.89
CA THR A 107 -2.25 -2.68 -6.81
C THR A 107 -2.52 -3.15 -8.23
N GLU A 108 -2.94 -4.39 -8.41
CA GLU A 108 -3.34 -4.95 -9.71
C GLU A 108 -4.52 -4.17 -10.31
N ARG A 109 -5.55 -3.91 -9.51
CA ARG A 109 -6.73 -3.15 -9.93
C ARG A 109 -6.42 -1.70 -10.28
N CYS A 110 -5.36 -1.12 -9.73
CA CYS A 110 -4.84 0.20 -10.11
C CYS A 110 -3.95 0.17 -11.36
N GLY A 111 -3.62 -1.00 -11.89
CA GLY A 111 -2.72 -1.15 -13.03
C GLY A 111 -1.26 -0.80 -12.71
N LEU A 112 -0.83 -0.94 -11.46
CA LEU A 112 0.49 -0.55 -10.98
C LEU A 112 1.43 -1.73 -10.68
N ASN A 113 1.04 -2.95 -11.00
CA ASN A 113 1.82 -4.15 -10.73
C ASN A 113 3.07 -4.33 -11.61
N SER A 114 3.32 -3.43 -12.54
CA SER A 114 4.54 -3.40 -13.38
C SER A 114 5.62 -2.43 -12.87
N PHE A 115 5.38 -1.74 -11.73
CA PHE A 115 6.30 -0.77 -11.15
C PHE A 115 6.90 -1.21 -9.83
#